data_caefaefa1f9820988418ab5aa47c24c8
#
_entry.id   caefaefa1f9820988418ab5aa47c24c8
#
_cell.length_a   1.000
_cell.length_b   1.000
_cell.length_c   1.000
_cell.angle_alpha   90.00
_cell.angle_beta   90.00
_cell.angle_gamma   90.00
#
_symmetry.space_group_name_H-M   'P 1'
#
loop_
_entity.id
_entity.type
_entity.pdbx_description
1 polymer ?
#
loop_
_entity_poly.entity_id
_entity_poly.type
_entity_poly.pdbx_seq_one_letter_code
_entity_poly.pdbx_strand_id
1 'polypeptide(L)'
;MGGFPGPAVWENVLELAGGSRVLVDRTASPQHTDPIDLAGELTDLTFYPWPPVDLRELALGSDVILVCGGNTANMLAVWRLHGFDRILREAWEAGIVLAGWSAGMICWFEAGVTDSFGPQLEGMRDGLGFLPGSACPHYDGEELRRPVYTGLVADGFPAGIALDDGAAAHYSGTELVEVLVSTPDARGYLVGPNGETELPVRIA
;
A
#
# COMPACT_ATOMS: atom_id res chain seq x y z
N MET A 1 0.65 3.71 2.46
CA MET A 1 1.69 4.25 3.37
C MET A 1 3.02 4.21 2.65
N GLY A 2 3.82 5.30 2.74
CA GLY A 2 5.13 5.39 2.07
C GLY A 2 6.09 4.30 2.52
N GLY A 3 6.30 4.19 3.81
CA GLY A 3 7.07 3.12 4.45
C GLY A 3 6.28 2.42 5.55
N PHE A 4 6.96 1.68 6.41
CA PHE A 4 6.35 1.03 7.57
C PHE A 4 5.64 2.07 8.46
N PRO A 5 4.39 1.84 8.89
CA PRO A 5 3.64 2.82 9.67
C PRO A 5 4.24 3.01 11.06
N GLY A 6 4.34 4.25 11.50
CA GLY A 6 4.56 4.54 12.92
C GLY A 6 3.34 4.11 13.77
N PRO A 7 3.52 3.90 15.09
CA PRO A 7 2.44 3.43 15.96
C PRO A 7 1.17 4.29 15.89
N ALA A 8 1.31 5.62 15.89
CA ALA A 8 0.16 6.53 15.87
C ALA A 8 -0.63 6.46 14.54
N VAL A 9 0.04 6.33 13.39
CA VAL A 9 -0.62 6.08 12.09
C VAL A 9 -1.35 4.74 12.12
N TRP A 10 -0.76 3.71 12.73
CA TRP A 10 -1.39 2.40 12.84
C TRP A 10 -2.63 2.42 13.75
N GLU A 11 -2.58 3.13 14.87
CA GLU A 11 -3.74 3.33 15.75
C GLU A 11 -4.92 3.97 15.00
N ASN A 12 -4.67 4.97 14.13
CA ASN A 12 -5.70 5.53 13.25
C ASN A 12 -6.30 4.49 12.30
N VAL A 13 -5.50 3.55 11.76
CA VAL A 13 -6.02 2.46 10.90
C VAL A 13 -7.00 1.59 11.68
N LEU A 14 -6.67 1.21 12.92
CA LEU A 14 -7.55 0.39 13.77
C LEU A 14 -8.82 1.16 14.19
N GLU A 15 -8.72 2.45 14.47
CA GLU A 15 -9.88 3.30 14.76
C GLU A 15 -10.84 3.37 13.56
N LEU A 16 -10.32 3.56 12.35
CA LEU A 16 -11.12 3.55 11.12
C LEU A 16 -11.82 2.22 10.89
N ALA A 17 -11.14 1.11 11.20
CA ALA A 17 -11.70 -0.23 11.05
C ALA A 17 -12.77 -0.56 12.11
N GLY A 18 -12.75 0.13 13.26
CA GLY A 18 -13.63 -0.18 14.40
C GLY A 18 -13.41 -1.58 14.99
N GLY A 19 -12.25 -2.19 14.74
CA GLY A 19 -11.88 -3.53 15.18
C GLY A 19 -10.38 -3.77 15.14
N SER A 20 -9.94 -4.93 15.63
CA SER A 20 -8.51 -5.22 15.82
C SER A 20 -8.04 -6.53 15.17
N ARG A 21 -8.90 -7.23 14.42
CA ARG A 21 -8.53 -8.45 13.70
C ARG A 21 -7.83 -8.07 12.40
N VAL A 22 -6.54 -8.32 12.32
CA VAL A 22 -5.68 -7.91 11.22
C VAL A 22 -5.16 -9.12 10.47
N LEU A 23 -5.52 -9.24 9.20
CA LEU A 23 -4.89 -10.18 8.28
C LEU A 23 -3.64 -9.54 7.70
N VAL A 24 -2.48 -10.10 8.00
CA VAL A 24 -1.17 -9.60 7.55
C VAL A 24 -0.72 -10.39 6.34
N ASP A 25 -0.75 -9.78 5.17
CA ASP A 25 -0.29 -10.41 3.93
C ASP A 25 1.19 -10.10 3.67
N ARG A 26 2.01 -11.16 3.67
CA ARG A 26 3.45 -11.11 3.43
C ARG A 26 3.85 -11.59 2.03
N THR A 27 2.91 -11.69 1.10
CA THR A 27 3.16 -12.26 -0.24
C THR A 27 4.25 -11.53 -1.01
N ALA A 28 4.41 -10.22 -0.80
CA ALA A 28 5.46 -9.42 -1.43
C ALA A 28 6.88 -9.77 -0.94
N SER A 29 7.01 -10.34 0.28
CA SER A 29 8.29 -10.66 0.94
C SER A 29 8.18 -11.94 1.76
N PRO A 30 7.90 -13.10 1.16
CA PRO A 30 7.60 -14.34 1.88
C PRO A 30 8.78 -14.88 2.70
N GLN A 31 10.00 -14.39 2.43
CA GLN A 31 11.21 -14.72 3.20
C GLN A 31 11.32 -13.94 4.53
N HIS A 32 10.57 -12.85 4.69
CA HIS A 32 10.57 -12.05 5.93
C HIS A 32 9.47 -12.56 6.86
N THR A 33 9.88 -13.35 7.84
CA THR A 33 8.97 -14.00 8.81
C THR A 33 9.08 -13.39 10.20
N ASP A 34 9.86 -12.33 10.37
CA ASP A 34 10.00 -11.67 11.66
C ASP A 34 8.64 -11.13 12.13
N PRO A 35 8.35 -11.19 13.44
CA PRO A 35 7.13 -10.62 14.00
C PRO A 35 6.99 -9.14 13.65
N ILE A 36 5.77 -8.73 13.27
CA ILE A 36 5.44 -7.32 13.10
C ILE A 36 4.97 -6.79 14.45
N ASP A 37 5.65 -5.75 14.94
CA ASP A 37 5.29 -5.08 16.18
C ASP A 37 4.21 -4.00 15.90
N LEU A 38 2.98 -4.45 15.76
CA LEU A 38 1.79 -3.62 15.60
C LEU A 38 0.69 -4.08 16.56
N ALA A 39 -0.10 -3.15 17.08
CA ALA A 39 -1.27 -3.47 17.89
C ALA A 39 -2.32 -4.23 17.08
N GLY A 40 -3.08 -5.11 17.73
CA GLY A 40 -4.17 -5.89 17.14
C GLY A 40 -4.00 -7.40 17.27
N GLU A 41 -5.00 -8.12 16.81
CA GLU A 41 -5.00 -9.58 16.70
C GLU A 41 -4.48 -9.96 15.32
N LEU A 42 -3.16 -10.15 15.20
CA LEU A 42 -2.50 -10.37 13.92
C LEU A 42 -2.60 -11.85 13.50
N THR A 43 -3.06 -12.09 12.27
CA THR A 43 -3.06 -13.38 11.61
C THR A 43 -2.24 -13.28 10.33
N ASP A 44 -1.14 -14.03 10.23
CA ASP A 44 -0.31 -14.04 9.03
C ASP A 44 -0.97 -14.81 7.89
N LEU A 45 -1.02 -14.20 6.71
CA LEU A 45 -1.36 -14.83 5.44
C LEU A 45 -0.09 -15.13 4.66
N THR A 46 0.06 -16.37 4.24
CA THR A 46 1.10 -16.79 3.30
C THR A 46 0.52 -17.72 2.24
N PHE A 47 1.05 -17.62 1.03
CA PHE A 47 0.77 -18.54 -0.08
C PHE A 47 1.81 -19.65 -0.20
N TYR A 48 2.81 -19.67 0.69
CA TYR A 48 3.92 -20.61 0.66
C TYR A 48 3.92 -21.53 1.90
N PRO A 49 4.07 -22.88 1.73
CA PRO A 49 4.14 -23.57 0.43
C PRO A 49 2.80 -23.68 -0.31
N TRP A 50 1.67 -23.44 0.36
CA TRP A 50 0.30 -23.39 -0.19
C TRP A 50 -0.55 -22.36 0.53
N PRO A 51 -1.55 -21.80 -0.18
CA PRO A 51 -2.48 -20.86 0.44
C PRO A 51 -3.38 -21.57 1.48
N PRO A 52 -3.98 -20.82 2.41
CA PRO A 52 -5.04 -21.33 3.29
C PRO A 52 -6.21 -21.90 2.48
N VAL A 53 -6.87 -22.94 3.02
CA VAL A 53 -8.04 -23.59 2.38
C VAL A 53 -9.20 -22.60 2.25
N ASP A 54 -9.44 -21.79 3.30
CA ASP A 54 -10.56 -20.86 3.37
C ASP A 54 -10.08 -19.39 3.26
N LEU A 55 -9.36 -19.09 2.18
CA LEU A 55 -8.77 -17.76 1.93
C LEU A 55 -9.81 -16.63 1.97
N ARG A 56 -11.02 -16.86 1.43
CA ARG A 56 -12.09 -15.88 1.43
C ARG A 56 -12.65 -15.64 2.84
N GLU A 57 -12.90 -16.70 3.61
CA GLU A 57 -13.39 -16.59 4.99
C GLU A 57 -12.38 -15.85 5.87
N LEU A 58 -11.08 -16.14 5.71
CA LEU A 58 -10.00 -15.47 6.41
C LEU A 58 -9.98 -13.96 6.12
N ALA A 59 -10.08 -13.57 4.85
CA ALA A 59 -10.07 -12.17 4.45
C ALA A 59 -11.33 -11.43 4.93
N LEU A 60 -12.53 -12.00 4.70
CA LEU A 60 -13.79 -11.36 5.08
C LEU A 60 -14.07 -11.41 6.60
N GLY A 61 -13.38 -12.25 7.34
CA GLY A 61 -13.43 -12.32 8.79
C GLY A 61 -12.55 -11.29 9.50
N SER A 62 -11.76 -10.52 8.76
CA SER A 62 -10.83 -9.51 9.30
C SER A 62 -11.48 -8.12 9.35
N ASP A 63 -10.98 -7.26 10.22
CA ASP A 63 -11.37 -5.84 10.27
C ASP A 63 -10.42 -4.99 9.40
N VAL A 64 -9.16 -5.44 9.30
CA VAL A 64 -8.09 -4.84 8.48
C VAL A 64 -7.37 -5.93 7.68
N ILE A 65 -7.09 -5.66 6.41
CA ILE A 65 -6.12 -6.44 5.62
C ILE A 65 -4.90 -5.56 5.40
N LEU A 66 -3.77 -5.94 6.00
CA LEU A 66 -2.51 -5.22 5.94
C LEU A 66 -1.55 -5.91 4.98
N VAL A 67 -1.18 -5.23 3.90
CA VAL A 67 -0.25 -5.73 2.89
C VAL A 67 1.16 -5.19 3.14
N CYS A 68 2.11 -6.11 3.32
CA CYS A 68 3.50 -5.78 3.55
C CYS A 68 4.22 -5.28 2.30
N GLY A 69 5.37 -4.63 2.52
CA GLY A 69 6.29 -4.24 1.46
C GLY A 69 7.04 -5.43 0.84
N GLY A 70 7.70 -5.18 -0.29
CA GLY A 70 8.49 -6.14 -1.04
C GLY A 70 8.28 -6.05 -2.54
N ASN A 71 8.28 -7.18 -3.25
CA ASN A 71 8.13 -7.21 -4.70
C ASN A 71 6.65 -7.16 -5.12
N THR A 72 6.21 -6.02 -5.64
CA THR A 72 4.82 -5.77 -6.04
C THR A 72 4.36 -6.68 -7.19
N ALA A 73 5.17 -6.85 -8.22
CA ALA A 73 4.79 -7.63 -9.40
C ALA A 73 4.61 -9.11 -9.06
N ASN A 74 5.53 -9.70 -8.28
CA ASN A 74 5.44 -11.08 -7.83
C ASN A 74 4.20 -11.30 -6.93
N MET A 75 3.94 -10.38 -6.01
CA MET A 75 2.76 -10.42 -5.14
C MET A 75 1.46 -10.44 -5.97
N LEU A 76 1.30 -9.51 -6.90
CA LEU A 76 0.12 -9.42 -7.76
C LEU A 76 -0.05 -10.68 -8.64
N ALA A 77 1.05 -11.26 -9.15
CA ALA A 77 1.00 -12.50 -9.90
C ALA A 77 0.47 -13.68 -9.05
N VAL A 78 0.95 -13.80 -7.81
CA VAL A 78 0.47 -14.81 -6.85
C VAL A 78 -1.00 -14.59 -6.51
N TRP A 79 -1.40 -13.37 -6.20
CA TRP A 79 -2.80 -13.06 -5.88
C TRP A 79 -3.75 -13.41 -7.03
N ARG A 80 -3.41 -13.06 -8.27
CA ARG A 80 -4.22 -13.38 -9.46
C ARG A 80 -4.30 -14.88 -9.70
N LEU A 81 -3.19 -15.62 -9.49
CA LEU A 81 -3.18 -17.06 -9.62
C LEU A 81 -4.17 -17.74 -8.66
N HIS A 82 -4.29 -17.23 -7.44
CA HIS A 82 -5.14 -17.79 -6.39
C HIS A 82 -6.51 -17.10 -6.28
N GLY A 83 -6.77 -16.06 -7.08
CA GLY A 83 -8.03 -15.31 -7.05
C GLY A 83 -8.18 -14.38 -5.83
N PHE A 84 -7.10 -14.11 -5.13
CA PHE A 84 -7.11 -13.24 -3.94
C PHE A 84 -7.36 -11.78 -4.30
N ASP A 85 -6.95 -11.33 -5.48
CA ASP A 85 -7.30 -10.03 -6.05
C ASP A 85 -8.81 -9.75 -6.05
N ARG A 86 -9.62 -10.75 -6.37
CA ARG A 86 -11.09 -10.65 -6.35
C ARG A 86 -11.64 -10.66 -4.93
N ILE A 87 -11.04 -11.44 -4.03
CA ILE A 87 -11.41 -11.48 -2.61
C ILE A 87 -11.10 -10.14 -1.95
N LEU A 88 -9.96 -9.51 -2.28
CA LEU A 88 -9.63 -8.16 -1.81
C LEU A 88 -10.64 -7.11 -2.28
N ARG A 89 -11.11 -7.21 -3.53
CA ARG A 89 -12.18 -6.34 -4.04
C ARG A 89 -13.47 -6.51 -3.22
N GLU A 90 -13.87 -7.75 -2.98
CA GLU A 90 -15.04 -8.07 -2.17
C GLU A 90 -14.90 -7.54 -0.73
N ALA A 91 -13.72 -7.72 -0.12
CA ALA A 91 -13.43 -7.22 1.22
C ALA A 91 -13.54 -5.67 1.29
N TRP A 92 -12.98 -4.96 0.29
CA TRP A 92 -13.10 -3.50 0.20
C TRP A 92 -14.55 -3.04 0.05
N GLU A 93 -15.33 -3.69 -0.82
CA GLU A 93 -16.75 -3.40 -1.03
C GLU A 93 -17.60 -3.73 0.22
N ALA A 94 -17.16 -4.67 1.04
CA ALA A 94 -17.76 -4.99 2.34
C ALA A 94 -17.40 -4.00 3.46
N GLY A 95 -16.48 -3.04 3.21
CA GLY A 95 -16.08 -2.03 4.18
C GLY A 95 -14.90 -2.44 5.06
N ILE A 96 -14.20 -3.54 4.75
CA ILE A 96 -12.96 -3.93 5.43
C ILE A 96 -11.86 -2.93 5.04
N VAL A 97 -11.11 -2.45 6.03
CA VAL A 97 -10.03 -1.50 5.78
C VAL A 97 -8.86 -2.20 5.10
N LEU A 98 -8.50 -1.74 3.91
CA LEU A 98 -7.31 -2.19 3.19
C LEU A 98 -6.16 -1.23 3.48
N ALA A 99 -5.08 -1.72 4.04
CA ALA A 99 -3.90 -0.95 4.38
C ALA A 99 -2.65 -1.60 3.78
N GLY A 100 -1.54 -0.85 3.70
CA GLY A 100 -0.27 -1.42 3.27
C GLY A 100 0.80 -0.37 3.05
N TRP A 101 2.05 -0.80 3.02
CA TRP A 101 3.20 0.07 2.79
C TRP A 101 4.06 -0.45 1.63
N SER A 102 4.76 0.45 0.93
CA SER A 102 5.63 0.10 -0.20
C SER A 102 4.85 -0.67 -1.27
N ALA A 103 5.18 -1.92 -1.55
CA ALA A 103 4.39 -2.78 -2.46
C ALA A 103 2.90 -2.82 -2.09
N GLY A 104 2.58 -2.87 -0.78
CA GLY A 104 1.22 -2.81 -0.27
C GLY A 104 0.54 -1.44 -0.37
N MET A 105 1.27 -0.37 -0.70
CA MET A 105 0.69 0.89 -1.14
C MET A 105 0.39 0.86 -2.64
N ILE A 106 1.38 0.46 -3.44
CA ILE A 106 1.30 0.46 -4.91
C ILE A 106 0.14 -0.40 -5.41
N CYS A 107 -0.07 -1.57 -4.81
CA CYS A 107 -1.01 -2.57 -5.30
C CYS A 107 -2.45 -2.08 -5.43
N TRP A 108 -2.88 -1.09 -4.67
CA TRP A 108 -4.25 -0.57 -4.69
C TRP A 108 -4.53 0.33 -5.89
N PHE A 109 -3.51 0.96 -6.46
CA PHE A 109 -3.64 1.88 -7.58
C PHE A 109 -3.63 1.16 -8.93
N GLU A 110 -3.95 1.90 -10.02
CA GLU A 110 -3.81 1.40 -11.40
C GLU A 110 -2.33 1.21 -11.78
N ALA A 111 -1.47 2.06 -11.23
CA ALA A 111 -0.05 2.10 -11.57
C ALA A 111 0.82 2.49 -10.35
N GLY A 112 2.13 2.33 -10.47
CA GLY A 112 3.07 2.80 -9.46
C GLY A 112 4.52 2.61 -9.87
N VAL A 113 5.42 3.21 -9.10
CA VAL A 113 6.88 3.09 -9.30
C VAL A 113 7.41 1.98 -8.43
N THR A 114 8.13 1.03 -9.03
CA THR A 114 8.62 -0.17 -8.35
C THR A 114 9.97 -0.61 -8.90
N ASP A 115 10.72 -1.34 -8.10
CA ASP A 115 11.95 -2.08 -8.45
C ASP A 115 11.68 -3.59 -8.64
N SER A 116 10.42 -3.96 -8.88
CA SER A 116 10.00 -5.37 -8.95
C SER A 116 10.63 -6.18 -10.09
N PHE A 117 11.13 -5.52 -11.13
CA PHE A 117 11.65 -6.17 -12.35
C PHE A 117 13.18 -6.19 -12.41
N GLY A 118 13.85 -5.49 -11.49
CA GLY A 118 15.31 -5.38 -11.44
C GLY A 118 15.77 -4.29 -10.47
N PRO A 119 17.07 -3.99 -10.45
CA PRO A 119 17.62 -3.01 -9.50
C PRO A 119 17.28 -1.55 -9.85
N GLN A 120 16.60 -1.32 -10.96
CA GLN A 120 16.18 0.01 -11.41
C GLN A 120 14.70 0.23 -11.13
N LEU A 121 14.35 1.47 -10.81
CA LEU A 121 12.95 1.86 -10.65
C LEU A 121 12.28 1.98 -12.01
N GLU A 122 11.12 1.34 -12.14
CA GLU A 122 10.30 1.37 -13.36
C GLU A 122 8.84 1.68 -13.04
N GLY A 123 8.11 2.21 -14.03
CA GLY A 123 6.68 2.41 -13.97
C GLY A 123 5.93 1.11 -14.27
N MET A 124 5.18 0.59 -13.31
CA MET A 124 4.29 -0.55 -13.47
C MET A 124 2.84 -0.06 -13.67
N ARG A 125 2.14 -0.56 -14.71
CA ARG A 125 0.74 -0.19 -15.05
C ARG A 125 -0.23 -1.37 -14.86
N ASP A 126 0.00 -2.17 -13.85
CA ASP A 126 -0.74 -3.41 -13.63
C ASP A 126 -1.05 -3.63 -12.15
N GLY A 127 -1.47 -2.57 -11.45
CA GLY A 127 -2.01 -2.68 -10.10
C GLY A 127 -3.45 -3.19 -10.08
N LEU A 128 -4.10 -3.23 -8.92
CA LEU A 128 -5.49 -3.70 -8.79
C LEU A 128 -6.52 -2.67 -9.28
N GLY A 129 -6.15 -1.39 -9.38
CA GLY A 129 -7.02 -0.31 -9.84
C GLY A 129 -8.22 -0.08 -8.92
N PHE A 130 -8.07 -0.28 -7.62
CA PHE A 130 -9.07 0.13 -6.64
C PHE A 130 -9.08 1.64 -6.50
N LEU A 131 -7.91 2.24 -6.59
CA LEU A 131 -7.70 3.68 -6.62
C LEU A 131 -7.19 4.10 -8.00
N PRO A 132 -7.72 5.19 -8.59
CA PRO A 132 -7.26 5.69 -9.88
C PRO A 132 -5.86 6.30 -9.77
N GLY A 133 -5.14 6.32 -10.89
CA GLY A 133 -3.84 6.94 -11.00
C GLY A 133 -2.70 6.07 -10.51
N SER A 134 -1.68 6.68 -9.92
CA SER A 134 -0.47 5.97 -9.54
C SER A 134 0.03 6.30 -8.14
N ALA A 135 0.91 5.44 -7.62
CA ALA A 135 1.51 5.57 -6.30
C ALA A 135 3.04 5.49 -6.35
N CYS A 136 3.69 6.33 -5.55
CA CYS A 136 5.14 6.28 -5.30
C CYS A 136 5.43 6.32 -3.80
N PRO A 137 5.72 5.18 -3.16
CA PRO A 137 6.21 5.11 -1.78
C PRO A 137 7.68 5.53 -1.69
N HIS A 138 8.20 5.69 -0.46
CA HIS A 138 9.62 6.01 -0.16
C HIS A 138 10.14 7.25 -0.89
N TYR A 139 9.31 8.30 -0.99
CA TYR A 139 9.57 9.43 -1.88
C TYR A 139 10.77 10.27 -1.46
N ASP A 140 11.05 10.33 -0.15
CA ASP A 140 12.22 10.97 0.45
C ASP A 140 13.33 9.97 0.79
N GLY A 141 12.95 8.72 1.14
CA GLY A 141 13.86 7.71 1.67
C GLY A 141 14.78 7.07 0.62
N GLU A 142 14.37 7.07 -0.66
CA GLU A 142 15.15 6.53 -1.77
C GLU A 142 15.46 7.61 -2.79
N GLU A 143 16.75 7.99 -2.91
CA GLU A 143 17.25 9.12 -3.69
C GLU A 143 16.69 9.19 -5.13
N LEU A 144 16.48 8.04 -5.77
CA LEU A 144 16.01 7.97 -7.15
C LEU A 144 14.48 8.00 -7.31
N ARG A 145 13.70 7.82 -6.22
CA ARG A 145 12.23 7.73 -6.34
C ARG A 145 11.62 9.01 -6.90
N ARG A 146 11.97 10.14 -6.32
CA ARG A 146 11.41 11.45 -6.71
C ARG A 146 11.73 11.83 -8.15
N PRO A 147 12.99 11.81 -8.62
CA PRO A 147 13.30 12.16 -10.00
C PRO A 147 12.75 11.16 -11.02
N VAL A 148 12.73 9.86 -10.70
CA VAL A 148 12.15 8.84 -11.60
C VAL A 148 10.64 9.02 -11.72
N TYR A 149 9.92 9.19 -10.61
CA TYR A 149 8.47 9.31 -10.65
C TYR A 149 8.01 10.60 -11.33
N THR A 150 8.61 11.75 -11.02
CA THR A 150 8.29 13.01 -11.68
C THR A 150 8.58 12.95 -13.18
N GLY A 151 9.69 12.32 -13.58
CA GLY A 151 10.02 12.10 -15.00
C GLY A 151 9.00 11.22 -15.71
N LEU A 152 8.63 10.08 -15.12
CA LEU A 152 7.62 9.18 -15.67
C LEU A 152 6.28 9.90 -15.87
N VAL A 153 5.82 10.67 -14.88
CA VAL A 153 4.54 11.39 -14.95
C VAL A 153 4.60 12.48 -16.02
N ALA A 154 5.70 13.20 -16.14
CA ALA A 154 5.92 14.18 -17.20
C ALA A 154 5.88 13.53 -18.60
N ASP A 155 6.33 12.28 -18.73
CA ASP A 155 6.35 11.49 -19.95
C ASP A 155 5.03 10.69 -20.19
N GLY A 156 3.96 10.99 -19.44
CA GLY A 156 2.62 10.42 -19.65
C GLY A 156 2.32 9.16 -18.83
N PHE A 157 3.08 8.88 -17.77
CA PHE A 157 2.64 7.95 -16.73
C PHE A 157 1.45 8.54 -15.97
N PRO A 158 0.53 7.74 -15.43
CA PRO A 158 -0.58 8.28 -14.66
C PRO A 158 -0.12 9.21 -13.54
N ALA A 159 -0.74 10.39 -13.44
CA ALA A 159 -0.58 11.25 -12.27
C ALA A 159 -1.04 10.53 -11.00
N GLY A 160 -0.52 10.90 -9.84
CA GLY A 160 -0.91 10.21 -8.62
C GLY A 160 -0.29 10.78 -7.36
N ILE A 161 -0.17 9.94 -6.34
CA ILE A 161 0.29 10.32 -5.02
C ILE A 161 1.69 9.78 -4.73
N ALA A 162 2.54 10.63 -4.16
CA ALA A 162 3.82 10.23 -3.59
C ALA A 162 3.81 10.43 -2.08
N LEU A 163 4.37 9.49 -1.33
CA LEU A 163 4.43 9.56 0.13
C LEU A 163 5.85 9.30 0.62
N ASP A 164 6.31 10.17 1.51
CA ASP A 164 7.53 9.99 2.28
C ASP A 164 7.40 8.81 3.25
N ASP A 165 8.52 8.29 3.74
CA ASP A 165 8.51 7.37 4.86
C ASP A 165 7.87 8.05 6.08
N GLY A 166 7.00 7.30 6.77
CA GLY A 166 6.22 7.85 7.87
C GLY A 166 4.96 8.63 7.47
N ALA A 167 4.66 8.75 6.17
CA ALA A 167 3.40 9.32 5.68
C ALA A 167 2.41 8.22 5.25
N ALA A 168 1.12 8.49 5.44
CA ALA A 168 0.01 7.63 5.06
C ALA A 168 -1.12 8.45 4.44
N ALA A 169 -1.65 8.02 3.31
CA ALA A 169 -2.85 8.60 2.70
C ALA A 169 -4.08 7.78 3.08
N HIS A 170 -5.08 8.45 3.62
CA HIS A 170 -6.38 7.89 3.93
C HIS A 170 -7.36 8.20 2.80
N TYR A 171 -7.92 7.15 2.22
CA TYR A 171 -8.96 7.23 1.20
C TYR A 171 -10.28 6.71 1.75
N SER A 172 -11.39 7.39 1.42
CA SER A 172 -12.75 6.88 1.61
C SER A 172 -13.35 6.59 0.23
N GLY A 173 -13.58 5.32 -0.06
CA GLY A 173 -13.78 4.89 -1.44
C GLY A 173 -12.56 5.27 -2.28
N THR A 174 -12.76 6.12 -3.30
CA THR A 174 -11.68 6.60 -4.18
C THR A 174 -11.25 8.05 -3.89
N GLU A 175 -11.81 8.69 -2.87
CA GLU A 175 -11.52 10.07 -2.52
C GLU A 175 -10.44 10.16 -1.46
N LEU A 176 -9.38 10.94 -1.70
CA LEU A 176 -8.36 11.25 -0.70
C LEU A 176 -8.96 12.16 0.38
N VAL A 177 -9.03 11.66 1.61
CA VAL A 177 -9.58 12.40 2.75
C VAL A 177 -8.50 13.25 3.41
N GLU A 178 -7.35 12.64 3.70
CA GLU A 178 -6.24 13.30 4.40
C GLU A 178 -4.92 12.56 4.19
N VAL A 179 -3.83 13.24 4.52
CA VAL A 179 -2.51 12.62 4.70
C VAL A 179 -2.12 12.71 6.16
N LEU A 180 -1.85 11.56 6.77
CA LEU A 180 -1.35 11.41 8.13
C LEU A 180 0.16 11.26 8.11
N VAL A 181 0.83 11.82 9.12
CA VAL A 181 2.27 11.65 9.28
C VAL A 181 2.62 11.24 10.70
N SER A 182 3.58 10.33 10.83
CA SER A 182 4.12 9.87 12.12
C SER A 182 5.24 10.77 12.64
N THR A 183 5.82 11.59 11.75
CA THR A 183 6.90 12.55 12.08
C THR A 183 6.62 13.91 11.44
N PRO A 184 7.03 15.02 12.08
CA PRO A 184 6.76 16.37 11.56
C PRO A 184 7.38 16.68 10.20
N ASP A 185 8.40 15.93 9.78
CA ASP A 185 9.14 16.18 8.54
C ASP A 185 8.60 15.37 7.36
N ALA A 186 7.79 14.33 7.60
CA ALA A 186 7.20 13.52 6.53
C ALA A 186 6.13 14.28 5.76
N ARG A 187 6.03 14.04 4.46
CA ARG A 187 5.14 14.75 3.53
C ARG A 187 4.43 13.76 2.59
N GLY A 188 3.37 14.27 1.99
CA GLY A 188 2.71 13.67 0.85
C GLY A 188 2.57 14.68 -0.29
N TYR A 189 2.59 14.19 -1.51
CA TYR A 189 2.53 15.03 -2.71
C TYR A 189 1.55 14.48 -3.73
N LEU A 190 0.83 15.36 -4.43
CA LEU A 190 0.22 15.04 -5.71
C LEU A 190 1.24 15.34 -6.82
N VAL A 191 1.52 14.34 -7.65
CA VAL A 191 2.46 14.47 -8.77
C VAL A 191 1.69 14.44 -10.07
N GLY A 192 1.79 15.52 -10.82
CA GLY A 192 1.16 15.70 -12.11
C GLY A 192 2.17 16.03 -13.21
N PRO A 193 1.72 16.16 -14.49
CA PRO A 193 2.61 16.39 -15.63
C PRO A 193 3.37 17.72 -15.56
N ASN A 194 2.91 18.67 -14.75
CA ASN A 194 3.53 19.98 -14.59
C ASN A 194 4.35 20.10 -13.30
N GLY A 195 4.57 19.01 -12.59
CA GLY A 195 5.31 18.97 -11.31
C GLY A 195 4.49 18.41 -10.17
N GLU A 196 4.95 18.65 -8.96
CA GLU A 196 4.36 18.15 -7.73
C GLU A 196 3.78 19.28 -6.88
N THR A 197 2.76 18.93 -6.10
CA THR A 197 2.13 19.83 -5.12
C THR A 197 2.11 19.13 -3.78
N GLU A 198 2.71 19.75 -2.76
CA GLU A 198 2.67 19.23 -1.39
C GLU A 198 1.23 19.25 -0.85
N LEU A 199 0.84 18.19 -0.19
CA LEU A 199 -0.46 18.03 0.44
C LEU A 199 -0.44 18.52 1.89
N PRO A 200 -1.54 19.08 2.39
CA PRO A 200 -1.70 19.29 3.82
C PRO A 200 -1.58 17.98 4.58
N VAL A 201 -0.86 18.00 5.70
CA VAL A 201 -0.65 16.83 6.55
C VAL A 201 -1.21 17.06 7.95
N ARG A 202 -1.69 15.98 8.58
CA ARG A 202 -2.05 15.93 10.00
C ARG A 202 -1.08 14.99 10.72
N ILE A 203 -0.52 15.43 11.82
CA ILE A 203 0.28 14.57 12.69
C ILE A 203 -0.68 13.58 13.37
N ALA A 204 -0.38 12.30 13.25
CA ALA A 204 -1.18 11.22 13.83
C ALA A 204 -1.07 11.17 15.36
#